data_82b0b117472f39912f8f10265775fa69
#
_entry.id   82b0b117472f39912f8f10265775fa69
#
_cell.length_a   1.000
_cell.length_b   1.000
_cell.length_c   1.000
_cell.angle_alpha   90.00
_cell.angle_beta   90.00
_cell.angle_gamma   90.00
#
_symmetry.space_group_name_H-M   'P 1'
#
loop_
_entity.id
_entity.type
_entity.pdbx_description
1 polymer ?
#
loop_
_entity_poly.entity_id
_entity_poly.type
_entity_poly.pdbx_seq_one_letter_code
_entity_poly.pdbx_strand_id
1 'polypeptide(L)'
;IQNRMSEFEDLVKRTHEAGMKVIIDFVPNHVARQYFSDAREPFVEDLGQTDNVSKAFDVNNNFYYLPGQTLTLRFDPQREEDFAYSEFPAKVTGNNHFDAYPSQNDWYETVKLNYGVDYMHGGACHFNTIPNTWEKMLEILLFWADKGVDGFRCDMAEMVPVEFWNWVIPQVKKVRDVIFIAEVYNPDEYRNYIYTGHFDYLYDKVGLYDTVRAVMCGQAPASNISHCWQSLEGIQKNMLNFLENHDEQRVASDFFAEDARPGIPGMIVSAAMNTNCL
;
A
#
# COMPACT_ATOMS: atom_id res chain seq x y z
N ILE A 1 -2.94 22.80 -14.26
CA ILE A 1 -2.20 22.60 -12.99
C ILE A 1 -2.84 23.42 -11.87
N GLN A 2 -3.17 24.69 -12.07
CA GLN A 2 -3.75 25.56 -11.02
C GLN A 2 -5.11 25.12 -10.46
N ASN A 3 -5.87 24.31 -11.20
CA ASN A 3 -7.24 23.91 -10.83
C ASN A 3 -7.36 22.46 -10.39
N ARG A 4 -6.29 21.66 -10.38
CA ARG A 4 -6.42 20.21 -10.12
C ARG A 4 -6.98 19.87 -8.74
N MET A 5 -6.73 20.68 -7.70
CA MET A 5 -7.33 20.42 -6.38
C MET A 5 -8.83 20.71 -6.40
N SER A 6 -9.26 21.84 -6.96
CA SER A 6 -10.70 22.14 -7.10
C SER A 6 -11.44 21.14 -7.99
N GLU A 7 -10.79 20.64 -9.05
CA GLU A 7 -11.36 19.58 -9.90
C GLU A 7 -11.50 18.26 -9.14
N PHE A 8 -10.56 17.92 -8.25
CA PHE A 8 -10.67 16.77 -7.39
C PHE A 8 -11.80 16.92 -6.35
N GLU A 9 -11.89 18.07 -5.68
CA GLU A 9 -12.96 18.36 -4.73
C GLU A 9 -14.36 18.34 -5.41
N ASP A 10 -14.44 18.85 -6.64
CA ASP A 10 -15.64 18.76 -7.46
C ASP A 10 -15.98 17.31 -7.86
N LEU A 11 -14.97 16.48 -8.12
CA LEU A 11 -15.16 15.05 -8.38
C LEU A 11 -15.76 14.35 -7.14
N VAL A 12 -15.16 14.56 -5.96
CA VAL A 12 -15.67 14.02 -4.70
C VAL A 12 -17.13 14.42 -4.50
N LYS A 13 -17.44 15.71 -4.65
CA LYS A 13 -18.79 16.23 -4.50
C LYS A 13 -19.79 15.57 -5.45
N ARG A 14 -19.50 15.49 -6.75
CA ARG A 14 -20.36 14.83 -7.74
C ARG A 14 -20.58 13.36 -7.44
N THR A 15 -19.55 12.68 -6.95
CA THR A 15 -19.63 11.28 -6.56
C THR A 15 -20.58 11.09 -5.38
N HIS A 16 -20.51 11.95 -4.38
CA HIS A 16 -21.44 11.95 -3.25
C HIS A 16 -22.88 12.29 -3.67
N GLU A 17 -23.07 13.26 -4.56
CA GLU A 17 -24.39 13.60 -5.12
C GLU A 17 -25.02 12.43 -5.89
N ALA A 18 -24.18 11.55 -6.46
CA ALA A 18 -24.62 10.30 -7.09
C ALA A 18 -24.86 9.14 -6.09
N GLY A 19 -24.72 9.38 -4.78
CA GLY A 19 -24.92 8.37 -3.72
C GLY A 19 -23.75 7.38 -3.57
N MET A 20 -22.59 7.68 -4.14
CA MET A 20 -21.39 6.85 -4.07
C MET A 20 -20.38 7.43 -3.08
N LYS A 21 -19.43 6.59 -2.65
CA LYS A 21 -18.31 6.93 -1.79
C LYS A 21 -17.02 7.05 -2.59
N VAL A 22 -16.05 7.83 -2.08
CA VAL A 22 -14.74 8.00 -2.70
C VAL A 22 -13.66 7.41 -1.79
N ILE A 23 -12.96 6.42 -2.29
CA ILE A 23 -11.77 5.86 -1.65
C ILE A 23 -10.57 6.20 -2.54
N ILE A 24 -9.50 6.69 -1.95
CA ILE A 24 -8.25 6.95 -2.68
C ILE A 24 -7.16 5.96 -2.27
N ASP A 25 -6.23 5.75 -3.19
CA ASP A 25 -5.04 4.96 -2.91
C ASP A 25 -4.07 5.74 -2.02
N PHE A 26 -3.58 5.11 -0.98
CA PHE A 26 -2.55 5.63 -0.09
C PHE A 26 -1.36 4.68 -0.11
N VAL A 27 -0.22 5.16 -0.58
CA VAL A 27 1.01 4.37 -0.74
C VAL A 27 1.99 4.72 0.38
N PRO A 28 1.93 4.03 1.53
CA PRO A 28 2.72 4.40 2.72
C PRO A 28 4.12 3.83 2.75
N ASN A 29 4.40 2.72 2.03
CA ASN A 29 5.67 2.02 2.12
C ASN A 29 6.81 2.74 1.39
N HIS A 30 6.51 3.41 0.27
CA HIS A 30 7.51 4.00 -0.62
C HIS A 30 6.96 5.21 -1.37
N VAL A 31 7.88 5.97 -1.96
CA VAL A 31 7.56 7.06 -2.89
C VAL A 31 8.48 6.96 -4.11
N ALA A 32 8.19 7.73 -5.16
CA ALA A 32 9.08 7.84 -6.32
C ALA A 32 10.47 8.33 -5.88
N ARG A 33 11.54 7.79 -6.47
CA ARG A 33 12.92 8.15 -6.13
C ARG A 33 13.22 9.63 -6.36
N GLN A 34 12.63 10.22 -7.38
CA GLN A 34 12.71 11.65 -7.68
C GLN A 34 11.55 12.43 -7.04
N TYR A 35 11.17 12.07 -5.80
CA TYR A 35 10.08 12.73 -5.10
C TYR A 35 10.40 14.18 -4.77
N PHE A 36 9.50 15.07 -5.11
CA PHE A 36 9.41 16.44 -4.61
C PHE A 36 7.99 16.98 -4.80
N SER A 37 7.57 17.89 -3.94
CA SER A 37 6.28 18.57 -4.09
C SER A 37 6.41 19.77 -5.02
N ASP A 38 5.53 19.84 -6.03
CA ASP A 38 5.45 21.00 -6.94
C ASP A 38 4.47 22.08 -6.48
N ALA A 39 3.64 21.78 -5.47
CA ALA A 39 2.65 22.71 -4.91
C ALA A 39 2.30 22.31 -3.47
N ARG A 40 3.23 22.50 -2.55
CA ARG A 40 2.98 22.22 -1.12
C ARG A 40 2.43 23.44 -0.39
N GLU A 41 1.68 23.18 0.66
CA GLU A 41 1.21 24.24 1.55
C GLU A 41 2.37 24.97 2.25
N PRO A 42 2.21 26.26 2.58
CA PRO A 42 3.22 26.99 3.36
C PRO A 42 3.54 26.27 4.68
N PHE A 43 4.83 26.19 5.00
CA PHE A 43 5.36 25.58 6.22
C PHE A 43 5.29 24.04 6.29
N VAL A 44 4.80 23.36 5.25
CA VAL A 44 4.91 21.90 5.12
C VAL A 44 6.29 21.55 4.57
N GLU A 45 7.00 20.64 5.24
CA GLU A 45 8.28 20.11 4.79
C GLU A 45 8.07 18.88 3.93
N ASP A 46 8.78 18.77 2.81
CA ASP A 46 8.79 17.55 2.00
C ASP A 46 9.40 16.37 2.75
N LEU A 47 8.98 15.16 2.39
CA LEU A 47 9.61 13.93 2.87
C LEU A 47 11.12 13.97 2.52
N GLY A 48 11.96 13.72 3.53
CA GLY A 48 13.41 13.71 3.40
C GLY A 48 14.08 15.09 3.42
N GLN A 49 13.33 16.19 3.48
CA GLN A 49 13.89 17.55 3.42
C GLN A 49 14.86 17.83 4.56
N THR A 50 14.63 17.27 5.73
CA THR A 50 15.43 17.48 6.96
C THR A 50 16.25 16.24 7.35
N ASP A 51 16.30 15.21 6.49
CA ASP A 51 17.00 13.98 6.78
C ASP A 51 18.51 14.17 6.95
N ASN A 52 19.08 13.47 7.93
CA ASN A 52 20.52 13.35 8.08
C ASN A 52 21.07 12.26 7.15
N VAL A 53 21.45 12.63 5.95
CA VAL A 53 21.93 11.71 4.89
C VAL A 53 23.27 11.04 5.20
N SER A 54 23.98 11.45 6.27
CA SER A 54 25.22 10.81 6.71
C SER A 54 24.98 9.54 7.53
N LYS A 55 23.74 9.29 7.95
CA LYS A 55 23.35 8.12 8.72
C LYS A 55 22.54 7.16 7.85
N ALA A 56 22.88 5.89 7.91
CA ALA A 56 22.13 4.84 7.23
C ALA A 56 20.70 4.70 7.81
N PHE A 57 20.58 4.78 9.13
CA PHE A 57 19.34 4.84 9.87
C PHE A 57 19.39 5.99 10.90
N ASP A 58 18.29 6.73 10.98
CA ASP A 58 17.98 7.63 12.09
C ASP A 58 16.45 7.67 12.22
N VAL A 59 15.91 7.60 13.43
CA VAL A 59 14.46 7.57 13.69
C VAL A 59 13.72 8.80 13.15
N ASN A 60 14.42 9.93 12.99
CA ASN A 60 13.88 11.17 12.45
C ASN A 60 14.03 11.29 10.92
N ASN A 61 14.79 10.41 10.28
CA ASN A 61 14.89 10.38 8.83
C ASN A 61 13.62 9.76 8.21
N ASN A 62 13.15 10.32 7.10
CA ASN A 62 12.04 9.75 6.34
C ASN A 62 12.49 8.59 5.43
N PHE A 63 13.78 8.54 5.08
CA PHE A 63 14.34 7.50 4.21
C PHE A 63 15.51 6.76 4.87
N TYR A 64 15.80 5.57 4.33
CA TYR A 64 17.04 4.84 4.61
C TYR A 64 18.10 5.24 3.60
N TYR A 65 19.29 5.60 4.07
CA TYR A 65 20.43 6.00 3.22
C TYR A 65 21.52 4.95 3.20
N LEU A 66 22.34 5.00 2.16
CA LEU A 66 23.55 4.19 1.99
C LEU A 66 24.75 5.15 1.94
N PRO A 67 25.26 5.63 3.10
CA PRO A 67 26.29 6.66 3.15
C PRO A 67 27.54 6.29 2.37
N GLY A 68 28.04 7.23 1.57
CA GLY A 68 29.23 7.04 0.75
C GLY A 68 29.04 6.21 -0.52
N GLN A 69 27.82 5.76 -0.83
CA GLN A 69 27.51 4.98 -2.03
C GLN A 69 26.63 5.80 -2.99
N THR A 70 26.96 5.68 -4.29
CA THR A 70 26.14 6.27 -5.37
C THR A 70 25.22 5.20 -5.94
N LEU A 71 23.95 5.54 -6.17
CA LEU A 71 23.05 4.66 -6.90
C LEU A 71 23.63 4.31 -8.26
N THR A 72 23.73 3.03 -8.56
CA THR A 72 24.32 2.54 -9.81
C THR A 72 23.43 1.46 -10.41
N LEU A 73 22.71 1.81 -11.50
CA LEU A 73 21.95 0.85 -12.28
C LEU A 73 22.90 0.12 -13.24
N ARG A 74 22.86 -1.22 -13.24
CA ARG A 74 23.68 -2.09 -14.10
C ARG A 74 22.88 -2.65 -15.28
N PHE A 75 21.80 -1.97 -15.64
CA PHE A 75 20.89 -2.30 -16.74
C PHE A 75 20.39 -0.99 -17.36
N ASP A 76 19.85 -1.06 -18.55
CA ASP A 76 19.23 0.11 -19.19
C ASP A 76 17.86 0.38 -18.53
N PRO A 77 17.63 1.56 -17.95
CA PRO A 77 16.35 1.91 -17.37
C PRO A 77 15.24 1.89 -18.43
N GLN A 78 14.00 1.65 -17.98
CA GLN A 78 12.84 1.59 -18.90
C GLN A 78 12.39 2.96 -19.40
N ARG A 79 12.77 4.05 -18.69
CA ARG A 79 12.43 5.42 -19.04
C ARG A 79 13.69 6.19 -19.40
N GLU A 80 13.60 6.99 -20.46
CA GLU A 80 14.72 7.80 -20.96
C GLU A 80 15.21 8.81 -19.89
N GLU A 81 14.32 9.34 -19.10
CA GLU A 81 14.60 10.26 -17.98
C GLU A 81 15.43 9.63 -16.84
N ASP A 82 15.35 8.33 -16.65
CA ASP A 82 16.09 7.62 -15.60
C ASP A 82 17.60 7.54 -15.90
N PHE A 83 18.00 7.68 -17.15
CA PHE A 83 19.42 7.72 -17.56
C PHE A 83 20.17 8.95 -17.04
N ALA A 84 19.47 10.06 -16.84
CA ALA A 84 20.06 11.30 -16.34
C ALA A 84 20.03 11.41 -14.82
N TYR A 85 19.36 10.50 -14.12
CA TYR A 85 19.19 10.56 -12.69
C TYR A 85 20.46 10.12 -11.94
N SER A 86 20.89 10.93 -10.97
CA SER A 86 22.01 10.64 -10.11
C SER A 86 21.62 10.83 -8.65
N GLU A 87 21.94 9.86 -7.79
CA GLU A 87 21.62 9.90 -6.38
C GLU A 87 22.82 9.56 -5.52
N PHE A 88 23.21 10.51 -4.67
CA PHE A 88 24.29 10.34 -3.67
C PHE A 88 23.92 11.08 -2.35
N PRO A 89 23.94 10.41 -1.20
CA PRO A 89 24.04 8.95 -1.06
C PRO A 89 22.80 8.25 -1.64
N ALA A 90 22.96 7.03 -2.09
CA ALA A 90 21.87 6.20 -2.57
C ALA A 90 20.88 5.94 -1.42
N LYS A 91 19.59 5.75 -1.77
CA LYS A 91 18.51 5.36 -0.85
C LYS A 91 18.04 3.93 -1.14
N VAL A 92 17.53 3.29 -0.12
CA VAL A 92 16.99 1.92 -0.19
C VAL A 92 15.73 1.90 -1.05
N THR A 93 15.54 0.88 -1.88
CA THR A 93 14.34 0.70 -2.71
C THR A 93 13.12 0.32 -1.89
N GLY A 94 11.92 0.59 -2.41
CA GLY A 94 10.65 0.28 -1.76
C GLY A 94 10.47 -1.20 -1.39
N ASN A 95 11.06 -2.11 -2.15
CA ASN A 95 11.04 -3.55 -1.91
C ASN A 95 12.15 -4.07 -0.96
N ASN A 96 12.72 -3.20 -0.13
CA ASN A 96 13.74 -3.56 0.86
C ASN A 96 15.09 -4.03 0.27
N HIS A 97 15.51 -3.49 -0.86
CA HIS A 97 16.84 -3.77 -1.39
C HIS A 97 17.87 -2.80 -0.78
N PHE A 98 18.64 -3.26 0.22
CA PHE A 98 19.53 -2.46 1.06
C PHE A 98 20.95 -2.34 0.51
N ASP A 99 21.11 -2.17 -0.80
CA ASP A 99 22.39 -1.78 -1.43
C ASP A 99 22.18 -0.76 -2.57
N ALA A 100 23.28 -0.22 -3.09
CA ALA A 100 23.26 0.82 -4.11
C ALA A 100 23.16 0.28 -5.56
N TYR A 101 22.94 -1.02 -5.74
CA TYR A 101 22.96 -1.72 -7.03
C TYR A 101 21.68 -2.51 -7.29
N PRO A 102 20.49 -1.88 -7.22
CA PRO A 102 19.25 -2.60 -7.47
C PRO A 102 19.25 -3.21 -8.88
N SER A 103 18.61 -4.37 -9.00
CA SER A 103 18.40 -5.03 -10.29
C SER A 103 17.15 -4.43 -10.99
N GLN A 104 16.94 -4.81 -12.24
CA GLN A 104 15.73 -4.41 -12.99
C GLN A 104 14.43 -4.94 -12.34
N ASN A 105 14.51 -6.03 -11.57
CA ASN A 105 13.37 -6.62 -10.89
C ASN A 105 13.12 -6.03 -9.49
N ASP A 106 14.06 -5.22 -8.99
CA ASP A 106 13.84 -4.43 -7.80
C ASP A 106 13.03 -3.18 -8.15
N TRP A 107 12.37 -2.60 -7.15
CA TRP A 107 11.58 -1.37 -7.37
C TRP A 107 12.53 -0.15 -7.44
N TYR A 108 13.45 -0.19 -8.41
CA TYR A 108 14.57 0.78 -8.52
C TYR A 108 14.12 2.23 -8.68
N GLU A 109 12.92 2.47 -9.17
CA GLU A 109 12.30 3.80 -9.32
C GLU A 109 11.77 4.36 -8.00
N THR A 110 11.77 3.57 -6.93
CA THR A 110 11.17 3.91 -5.65
C THR A 110 12.19 3.98 -4.53
N VAL A 111 11.83 4.69 -3.46
CA VAL A 111 12.58 4.73 -2.19
C VAL A 111 11.69 4.35 -1.02
N LYS A 112 12.23 3.54 -0.11
CA LYS A 112 11.53 3.08 1.08
C LYS A 112 11.42 4.18 2.11
N LEU A 113 10.24 4.33 2.69
CA LEU A 113 9.99 5.19 3.82
C LEU A 113 10.40 4.51 5.14
N ASN A 114 10.98 5.30 6.03
CA ASN A 114 11.49 4.84 7.31
C ASN A 114 10.46 5.07 8.43
N TYR A 115 9.88 4.00 8.91
CA TYR A 115 8.93 4.01 10.02
C TYR A 115 9.55 3.73 11.39
N GLY A 116 10.88 3.90 11.55
CA GLY A 116 11.57 3.70 12.81
C GLY A 116 12.00 2.26 13.08
N VAL A 117 12.11 1.43 12.03
CA VAL A 117 12.65 0.06 12.11
C VAL A 117 14.06 0.05 11.53
N ASP A 118 15.07 -0.32 12.31
CA ASP A 118 16.45 -0.40 11.83
C ASP A 118 16.72 -1.76 11.18
N TYR A 119 16.31 -1.90 9.93
CA TYR A 119 16.53 -3.14 9.17
C TYR A 119 17.99 -3.48 8.93
N MET A 120 18.89 -2.48 8.98
CA MET A 120 20.32 -2.70 8.76
C MET A 120 21.04 -3.28 9.98
N HIS A 121 20.42 -3.17 11.17
CA HIS A 121 20.97 -3.69 12.42
C HIS A 121 19.97 -4.63 13.13
N GLY A 122 19.45 -5.59 12.39
CA GLY A 122 18.63 -6.67 12.93
C GLY A 122 17.16 -6.37 13.14
N GLY A 123 16.63 -5.29 12.55
CA GLY A 123 15.19 -4.98 12.60
C GLY A 123 14.72 -4.41 13.94
N ALA A 124 15.61 -3.76 14.70
CA ALA A 124 15.23 -3.14 15.97
C ALA A 124 14.21 -2.03 15.77
N CYS A 125 13.12 -2.08 16.55
CA CYS A 125 12.05 -1.08 16.54
C CYS A 125 12.37 0.08 17.48
N HIS A 126 12.25 1.31 16.99
CA HIS A 126 12.52 2.56 17.70
C HIS A 126 11.25 3.42 17.81
N PHE A 127 10.23 2.91 18.52
CA PHE A 127 8.91 3.54 18.63
C PHE A 127 8.70 4.30 19.96
N ASN A 128 9.69 4.36 20.84
CA ASN A 128 9.62 5.10 22.12
C ASN A 128 9.46 6.62 21.87
N THR A 129 9.98 7.11 20.77
CA THR A 129 9.70 8.43 20.23
C THR A 129 8.99 8.22 18.90
N ILE A 130 7.93 8.99 18.64
CA ILE A 130 7.20 8.91 17.37
C ILE A 130 8.16 9.26 16.24
N PRO A 131 8.40 8.35 15.26
CA PRO A 131 9.21 8.64 14.10
C PRO A 131 8.63 9.79 13.28
N ASN A 132 9.47 10.64 12.71
CA ASN A 132 9.01 11.78 11.90
C ASN A 132 8.09 11.36 10.74
N THR A 133 8.35 10.22 10.12
CA THR A 133 7.50 9.68 9.05
C THR A 133 6.05 9.43 9.51
N TRP A 134 5.84 9.01 10.77
CA TRP A 134 4.49 8.78 11.28
C TRP A 134 3.68 10.10 11.32
N GLU A 135 4.30 11.17 11.80
CA GLU A 135 3.66 12.50 11.86
C GLU A 135 3.32 13.01 10.46
N LYS A 136 4.26 12.88 9.50
CA LYS A 136 4.03 13.28 8.11
C LYS A 136 2.92 12.47 7.44
N MET A 137 2.85 11.16 7.70
CA MET A 137 1.78 10.32 7.16
C MET A 137 0.42 10.65 7.79
N LEU A 138 0.38 10.99 9.08
CA LEU A 138 -0.84 11.49 9.71
C LEU A 138 -1.31 12.81 9.06
N GLU A 139 -0.40 13.75 8.82
CA GLU A 139 -0.72 15.00 8.12
C GLU A 139 -1.31 14.76 6.73
N ILE A 140 -0.72 13.83 5.96
CA ILE A 140 -1.19 13.45 4.62
C ILE A 140 -2.60 12.85 4.68
N LEU A 141 -2.82 11.91 5.60
CA LEU A 141 -4.13 11.26 5.75
C LEU A 141 -5.21 12.27 6.19
N LEU A 142 -4.89 13.15 7.11
CA LEU A 142 -5.82 14.21 7.56
C LEU A 142 -6.10 15.22 6.44
N PHE A 143 -5.09 15.59 5.65
CA PHE A 143 -5.27 16.49 4.51
C PHE A 143 -6.28 15.93 3.50
N TRP A 144 -6.12 14.66 3.09
CA TRP A 144 -7.03 14.05 2.13
C TRP A 144 -8.41 13.76 2.72
N ALA A 145 -8.48 13.35 4.00
CA ALA A 145 -9.75 13.21 4.69
C ALA A 145 -10.53 14.54 4.77
N ASP A 146 -9.83 15.66 4.93
CA ASP A 146 -10.43 16.99 4.93
C ASP A 146 -10.94 17.42 3.54
N LYS A 147 -10.38 16.85 2.45
CA LYS A 147 -10.90 17.00 1.08
C LYS A 147 -12.17 16.19 0.80
N GLY A 148 -12.65 15.44 1.79
CA GLY A 148 -13.95 14.76 1.73
C GLY A 148 -13.88 13.31 1.22
N VAL A 149 -12.71 12.69 1.14
CA VAL A 149 -12.63 11.25 0.82
C VAL A 149 -13.25 10.42 1.95
N ASP A 150 -13.89 9.32 1.61
CA ASP A 150 -14.56 8.42 2.56
C ASP A 150 -13.66 7.29 3.04
N GLY A 151 -12.48 7.13 2.46
CA GLY A 151 -11.55 6.09 2.89
C GLY A 151 -10.25 6.02 2.11
N PHE A 152 -9.40 5.13 2.56
CA PHE A 152 -8.07 4.88 2.03
C PHE A 152 -7.87 3.40 1.73
N ARG A 153 -7.43 3.07 0.51
CA ARG A 153 -6.84 1.78 0.18
C ARG A 153 -5.34 1.90 0.42
N CYS A 154 -4.81 1.13 1.36
CA CYS A 154 -3.42 1.23 1.79
C CYS A 154 -2.59 0.17 1.08
N ASP A 155 -1.82 0.62 0.09
CA ASP A 155 -0.90 -0.17 -0.70
C ASP A 155 0.19 -0.79 0.17
N MET A 156 0.49 -2.08 -0.06
CA MET A 156 1.54 -2.81 0.64
C MET A 156 1.57 -2.55 2.16
N ALA A 157 0.38 -2.51 2.79
CA ALA A 157 0.24 -2.13 4.19
C ALA A 157 1.05 -3.01 5.14
N GLU A 158 1.28 -4.29 4.80
CA GLU A 158 2.09 -5.22 5.60
C GLU A 158 3.59 -4.90 5.62
N MET A 159 4.08 -4.08 4.67
CA MET A 159 5.47 -3.61 4.66
C MET A 159 5.70 -2.42 5.61
N VAL A 160 4.65 -1.94 6.24
CA VAL A 160 4.65 -0.86 7.24
C VAL A 160 4.31 -1.45 8.61
N PRO A 161 5.05 -1.12 9.68
CA PRO A 161 4.81 -1.69 11.01
C PRO A 161 3.36 -1.53 11.48
N VAL A 162 2.78 -2.60 12.03
CA VAL A 162 1.41 -2.57 12.55
C VAL A 162 1.23 -1.53 13.65
N GLU A 163 2.28 -1.20 14.40
CA GLU A 163 2.30 -0.18 15.44
C GLU A 163 2.01 1.22 14.88
N PHE A 164 2.48 1.52 13.66
CA PHE A 164 2.10 2.76 12.98
C PHE A 164 0.59 2.81 12.72
N TRP A 165 0.01 1.73 12.19
CA TRP A 165 -1.43 1.66 11.92
C TRP A 165 -2.25 1.78 13.20
N ASN A 166 -1.84 1.09 14.28
CA ASN A 166 -2.43 1.22 15.61
C ASN A 166 -2.41 2.65 16.13
N TRP A 167 -1.37 3.40 15.80
CA TRP A 167 -1.24 4.80 16.22
C TRP A 167 -2.03 5.76 15.32
N VAL A 168 -1.99 5.60 14.00
CA VAL A 168 -2.51 6.60 13.05
C VAL A 168 -4.02 6.47 12.81
N ILE A 169 -4.53 5.25 12.60
CA ILE A 169 -5.94 5.04 12.21
C ILE A 169 -6.92 5.62 13.24
N PRO A 170 -6.76 5.38 14.56
CA PRO A 170 -7.66 5.98 15.55
C PRO A 170 -7.61 7.51 15.58
N GLN A 171 -6.47 8.12 15.23
CA GLN A 171 -6.34 9.58 15.18
C GLN A 171 -7.11 10.18 14.01
N VAL A 172 -6.97 9.58 12.82
CA VAL A 172 -7.72 10.02 11.62
C VAL A 172 -9.22 9.85 11.85
N LYS A 173 -9.66 8.69 12.38
CA LYS A 173 -11.08 8.39 12.65
C LYS A 173 -11.72 9.29 13.72
N LYS A 174 -10.94 9.89 14.61
CA LYS A 174 -11.47 10.92 15.54
C LYS A 174 -11.86 12.22 14.84
N VAL A 175 -11.25 12.54 13.71
CA VAL A 175 -11.45 13.79 12.97
C VAL A 175 -12.45 13.60 11.83
N ARG A 176 -12.41 12.44 11.17
CA ARG A 176 -13.26 12.10 10.02
C ARG A 176 -13.71 10.64 10.10
N ASP A 177 -14.96 10.39 9.71
CA ASP A 177 -15.50 9.04 9.57
C ASP A 177 -15.04 8.47 8.22
N VAL A 178 -13.88 7.82 8.22
CA VAL A 178 -13.26 7.22 7.04
C VAL A 178 -12.96 5.74 7.30
N ILE A 179 -12.99 4.93 6.23
CA ILE A 179 -12.59 3.52 6.28
C ILE A 179 -11.15 3.32 5.80
N PHE A 180 -10.52 2.25 6.30
CA PHE A 180 -9.20 1.82 5.89
C PHE A 180 -9.25 0.39 5.35
N ILE A 181 -8.77 0.22 4.11
CA ILE A 181 -8.65 -1.08 3.43
C ILE A 181 -7.16 -1.37 3.27
N ALA A 182 -6.69 -2.53 3.73
CA ALA A 182 -5.28 -2.89 3.64
C ALA A 182 -5.01 -3.96 2.59
N GLU A 183 -3.91 -3.81 1.89
CA GLU A 183 -3.28 -4.86 1.14
C GLU A 183 -2.30 -5.60 2.05
N VAL A 184 -2.68 -6.82 2.45
CA VAL A 184 -1.89 -7.74 3.30
C VAL A 184 -1.91 -9.10 2.63
N TYR A 185 -0.74 -9.64 2.29
CA TYR A 185 -0.62 -10.89 1.56
C TYR A 185 -0.31 -12.10 2.45
N ASN A 186 0.15 -11.86 3.70
CA ASN A 186 0.37 -12.93 4.66
C ASN A 186 -0.91 -13.22 5.45
N PRO A 187 -1.60 -14.37 5.26
CA PRO A 187 -2.82 -14.69 5.99
C PRO A 187 -2.63 -14.80 7.51
N ASP A 188 -1.43 -15.11 7.98
CA ASP A 188 -1.12 -15.17 9.42
C ASP A 188 -1.17 -13.79 10.08
N GLU A 189 -0.98 -12.73 9.30
CA GLU A 189 -1.03 -11.35 9.75
C GLU A 189 -2.43 -10.71 9.66
N TYR A 190 -3.41 -11.33 9.01
CA TYR A 190 -4.75 -10.73 8.82
C TYR A 190 -5.35 -10.25 10.14
N ARG A 191 -5.34 -11.09 11.18
CA ARG A 191 -5.89 -10.75 12.50
C ARG A 191 -5.13 -9.63 13.18
N ASN A 192 -3.82 -9.57 13.00
CA ASN A 192 -2.97 -8.52 13.54
C ASN A 192 -3.32 -7.16 12.93
N TYR A 193 -3.46 -7.08 11.61
CA TYR A 193 -3.80 -5.82 10.93
C TYR A 193 -5.26 -5.40 11.19
N ILE A 194 -6.19 -6.32 11.36
CA ILE A 194 -7.58 -6.01 11.71
C ILE A 194 -7.67 -5.52 13.16
N TYR A 195 -7.16 -6.30 14.13
CA TYR A 195 -7.39 -6.04 15.55
C TYR A 195 -6.40 -5.04 16.13
N THR A 196 -5.11 -5.18 15.83
CA THR A 196 -4.07 -4.26 16.31
C THR A 196 -3.96 -3.05 15.39
N GLY A 197 -3.95 -3.27 14.08
CA GLY A 197 -3.82 -2.23 13.07
C GLY A 197 -5.06 -1.38 12.87
N HIS A 198 -6.25 -1.81 13.34
CA HIS A 198 -7.54 -1.13 13.21
C HIS A 198 -8.08 -0.97 11.78
N PHE A 199 -7.63 -1.80 10.84
CA PHE A 199 -8.18 -1.83 9.50
C PHE A 199 -9.63 -2.33 9.50
N ASP A 200 -10.47 -1.69 8.70
CA ASP A 200 -11.86 -2.09 8.53
C ASP A 200 -11.97 -3.31 7.62
N TYR A 201 -11.16 -3.32 6.55
CA TYR A 201 -11.14 -4.38 5.55
C TYR A 201 -9.72 -4.75 5.11
N LEU A 202 -9.54 -6.03 4.74
CA LEU A 202 -8.36 -6.54 4.06
C LEU A 202 -8.77 -7.23 2.76
N TYR A 203 -7.96 -7.12 1.71
CA TYR A 203 -8.12 -7.96 0.53
C TYR A 203 -7.84 -9.43 0.86
N ASP A 204 -8.71 -10.34 0.43
CA ASP A 204 -8.46 -11.78 0.53
C ASP A 204 -7.79 -12.30 -0.76
N LYS A 205 -6.54 -11.89 -0.96
CA LYS A 205 -5.74 -12.25 -2.14
C LYS A 205 -5.25 -13.68 -2.05
N VAL A 206 -4.45 -13.99 -1.05
CA VAL A 206 -3.76 -15.30 -0.93
C VAL A 206 -4.72 -16.39 -0.47
N GLY A 207 -5.75 -16.07 0.29
CA GLY A 207 -6.80 -16.99 0.68
C GLY A 207 -7.75 -17.28 -0.48
N LEU A 208 -8.81 -16.48 -0.61
CA LEU A 208 -9.91 -16.78 -1.52
C LEU A 208 -9.59 -16.57 -2.99
N TYR A 209 -8.98 -15.43 -3.37
CA TYR A 209 -8.69 -15.14 -4.79
C TYR A 209 -7.83 -16.23 -5.42
N ASP A 210 -6.67 -16.55 -4.83
CA ASP A 210 -5.77 -17.58 -5.36
C ASP A 210 -6.41 -18.97 -5.41
N THR A 211 -7.23 -19.29 -4.40
CA THR A 211 -7.95 -20.57 -4.36
C THR A 211 -9.03 -20.66 -5.44
N VAL A 212 -9.86 -19.61 -5.59
CA VAL A 212 -10.90 -19.58 -6.63
C VAL A 212 -10.28 -19.68 -8.01
N ARG A 213 -9.21 -18.91 -8.26
CA ARG A 213 -8.46 -18.97 -9.50
C ARG A 213 -7.93 -20.40 -9.77
N ALA A 214 -7.28 -21.02 -8.79
CA ALA A 214 -6.75 -22.39 -8.94
C ALA A 214 -7.86 -23.42 -9.22
N VAL A 215 -9.03 -23.29 -8.58
CA VAL A 215 -10.19 -24.17 -8.84
C VAL A 215 -10.73 -23.94 -10.25
N MET A 216 -10.86 -22.70 -10.70
CA MET A 216 -11.36 -22.38 -12.04
C MET A 216 -10.41 -22.84 -13.15
N CYS A 217 -9.10 -22.78 -12.90
CA CYS A 217 -8.07 -23.30 -13.80
C CYS A 217 -7.93 -24.85 -13.73
N GLY A 218 -8.75 -25.54 -12.93
CA GLY A 218 -8.66 -27.00 -12.75
C GLY A 218 -7.41 -27.47 -11.99
N GLN A 219 -6.74 -26.59 -11.28
CA GLN A 219 -5.49 -26.85 -10.54
C GLN A 219 -5.74 -27.26 -9.09
N ALA A 220 -6.95 -27.05 -8.57
CA ALA A 220 -7.31 -27.36 -7.18
C ALA A 220 -8.76 -27.86 -7.07
N PRO A 221 -9.10 -28.69 -6.06
CA PRO A 221 -10.46 -29.11 -5.81
C PRO A 221 -11.29 -27.99 -5.20
N ALA A 222 -12.59 -27.93 -5.53
CA ALA A 222 -13.52 -26.93 -5.02
C ALA A 222 -13.66 -26.94 -3.47
N SER A 223 -13.35 -28.06 -2.82
CA SER A 223 -13.33 -28.14 -1.34
C SER A 223 -12.36 -27.17 -0.69
N ASN A 224 -11.33 -26.70 -1.40
CA ASN A 224 -10.38 -25.72 -0.88
C ASN A 224 -11.04 -24.37 -0.61
N ILE A 225 -12.08 -24.01 -1.36
CA ILE A 225 -12.86 -22.78 -1.13
C ILE A 225 -13.48 -22.78 0.27
N SER A 226 -14.08 -23.92 0.68
CA SER A 226 -14.65 -24.06 2.03
C SER A 226 -13.58 -23.96 3.12
N HIS A 227 -12.39 -24.50 2.86
CA HIS A 227 -11.27 -24.41 3.79
C HIS A 227 -10.79 -22.96 3.97
N CYS A 228 -10.64 -22.21 2.88
CA CYS A 228 -10.30 -20.78 2.95
C CYS A 228 -11.31 -20.01 3.81
N TRP A 229 -12.60 -20.21 3.56
CA TRP A 229 -13.64 -19.55 4.33
C TRP A 229 -13.60 -19.90 5.83
N GLN A 230 -13.36 -21.17 6.17
CA GLN A 230 -13.22 -21.61 7.56
C GLN A 230 -12.00 -21.02 8.26
N SER A 231 -10.87 -20.85 7.55
CA SER A 231 -9.65 -20.25 8.11
C SER A 231 -9.82 -18.79 8.55
N LEU A 232 -10.81 -18.10 7.98
CA LEU A 232 -11.16 -16.71 8.29
C LEU A 232 -12.18 -16.58 9.43
N GLU A 233 -12.47 -17.65 10.19
CA GLU A 233 -13.46 -17.59 11.27
C GLU A 233 -13.19 -16.43 12.22
N GLY A 234 -14.24 -15.63 12.45
CA GLY A 234 -14.20 -14.43 13.29
C GLY A 234 -13.80 -13.14 12.58
N ILE A 235 -13.19 -13.22 11.38
CA ILE A 235 -12.80 -12.03 10.58
C ILE A 235 -13.46 -11.97 9.19
N GLN A 236 -14.33 -12.90 8.84
CA GLN A 236 -14.96 -12.94 7.50
C GLN A 236 -15.57 -11.59 7.11
N LYS A 237 -16.22 -10.89 8.04
CA LYS A 237 -16.84 -9.59 7.81
C LYS A 237 -15.84 -8.46 7.48
N ASN A 238 -14.56 -8.68 7.75
CA ASN A 238 -13.49 -7.73 7.49
C ASN A 238 -12.73 -8.07 6.20
N MET A 239 -13.08 -9.16 5.53
CA MET A 239 -12.41 -9.56 4.29
C MET A 239 -13.15 -8.99 3.08
N LEU A 240 -12.39 -8.48 2.13
CA LEU A 240 -12.86 -7.93 0.87
C LEU A 240 -12.48 -8.88 -0.26
N ASN A 241 -13.49 -9.58 -0.80
CA ASN A 241 -13.31 -10.52 -1.88
C ASN A 241 -13.22 -9.79 -3.23
N PHE A 242 -12.45 -10.32 -4.16
CA PHE A 242 -12.33 -9.80 -5.52
C PHE A 242 -11.90 -10.91 -6.49
N LEU A 243 -12.08 -10.68 -7.78
CA LEU A 243 -11.57 -11.56 -8.85
C LEU A 243 -10.61 -10.84 -9.79
N GLU A 244 -10.69 -9.54 -9.87
CA GLU A 244 -9.84 -8.70 -10.70
C GLU A 244 -9.44 -7.45 -9.93
N ASN A 245 -8.25 -6.97 -10.13
CA ASN A 245 -7.78 -5.65 -9.74
C ASN A 245 -6.71 -5.17 -10.74
N HIS A 246 -5.99 -4.10 -10.43
CA HIS A 246 -4.96 -3.55 -11.31
C HIS A 246 -3.66 -4.38 -11.31
N ASP A 247 -3.43 -5.25 -10.32
CA ASP A 247 -2.23 -6.11 -10.20
C ASP A 247 -2.46 -7.53 -10.72
N GLU A 248 -3.72 -7.97 -10.83
CA GLU A 248 -4.07 -9.31 -11.25
C GLU A 248 -4.54 -9.38 -12.70
N GLN A 249 -4.31 -10.53 -13.34
CA GLN A 249 -4.78 -10.76 -14.70
C GLN A 249 -6.30 -10.84 -14.76
N ARG A 250 -6.86 -10.37 -15.86
CA ARG A 250 -8.31 -10.46 -16.12
C ARG A 250 -8.80 -11.91 -16.11
N VAL A 251 -10.01 -12.12 -15.60
CA VAL A 251 -10.65 -13.45 -15.57
C VAL A 251 -10.70 -14.10 -16.95
N ALA A 252 -10.93 -13.32 -18.00
CA ALA A 252 -10.99 -13.79 -19.38
C ALA A 252 -9.61 -13.96 -20.04
N SER A 253 -8.49 -13.75 -19.33
CA SER A 253 -7.15 -13.98 -19.87
C SER A 253 -6.78 -15.47 -19.86
N ASP A 254 -5.82 -15.83 -20.72
CA ASP A 254 -5.24 -17.19 -20.77
C ASP A 254 -4.59 -17.59 -19.42
N PHE A 255 -4.21 -16.62 -18.62
CA PHE A 255 -3.65 -16.83 -17.28
C PHE A 255 -4.69 -17.26 -16.25
N PHE A 256 -5.97 -16.88 -16.41
CA PHE A 256 -7.04 -17.15 -15.43
C PHE A 256 -8.02 -18.18 -15.99
N ALA A 257 -9.06 -17.80 -16.71
CA ALA A 257 -10.14 -18.70 -17.15
C ALA A 257 -10.31 -18.77 -18.67
N GLU A 258 -9.48 -18.09 -19.44
CA GLU A 258 -9.47 -18.00 -20.91
C GLU A 258 -10.75 -17.38 -21.52
N ASP A 259 -11.88 -17.49 -20.85
CA ASP A 259 -13.18 -16.93 -21.24
C ASP A 259 -13.88 -16.38 -19.98
N ALA A 260 -14.66 -15.34 -20.13
CA ALA A 260 -15.44 -14.76 -19.04
C ALA A 260 -16.52 -15.70 -18.48
N ARG A 261 -17.05 -16.61 -19.28
CA ARG A 261 -18.12 -17.54 -18.87
C ARG A 261 -17.70 -18.53 -17.80
N PRO A 262 -16.55 -19.19 -17.87
CA PRO A 262 -16.03 -19.98 -16.76
C PRO A 262 -15.79 -19.14 -15.49
N GLY A 263 -15.60 -17.81 -15.62
CA GLY A 263 -15.47 -16.90 -14.50
C GLY A 263 -16.74 -16.68 -13.68
N ILE A 264 -17.93 -16.95 -14.25
CA ILE A 264 -19.21 -16.69 -13.58
C ILE A 264 -19.34 -17.45 -12.24
N PRO A 265 -19.03 -18.76 -12.11
CA PRO A 265 -19.05 -19.43 -10.82
C PRO A 265 -18.12 -18.81 -9.79
N GLY A 266 -16.92 -18.38 -10.20
CA GLY A 266 -15.96 -17.69 -9.33
C GLY A 266 -16.52 -16.35 -8.82
N MET A 267 -17.14 -15.56 -9.69
CA MET A 267 -17.79 -14.30 -9.33
C MET A 267 -18.93 -14.54 -8.33
N ILE A 268 -19.78 -15.57 -8.55
CA ILE A 268 -20.87 -15.90 -7.63
C ILE A 268 -20.32 -16.28 -6.25
N VAL A 269 -19.27 -17.12 -6.21
CA VAL A 269 -18.63 -17.53 -4.95
C VAL A 269 -18.04 -16.30 -4.24
N SER A 270 -17.27 -15.48 -4.95
CA SER A 270 -16.65 -14.28 -4.39
C SER A 270 -17.69 -13.30 -3.82
N ALA A 271 -18.80 -13.09 -4.53
CA ALA A 271 -19.86 -12.17 -4.09
C ALA A 271 -20.78 -12.75 -3.00
N ALA A 272 -20.93 -14.08 -2.94
CA ALA A 272 -21.92 -14.72 -2.06
C ALA A 272 -21.33 -15.25 -0.74
N MET A 273 -20.02 -15.51 -0.68
CA MET A 273 -19.37 -16.04 0.53
C MET A 273 -19.18 -14.98 1.61
N ASN A 274 -19.18 -13.72 1.25
CA ASN A 274 -18.99 -12.61 2.17
C ASN A 274 -19.91 -11.45 1.80
N THR A 275 -20.12 -10.53 2.73
CA THR A 275 -20.92 -9.30 2.48
C THR A 275 -20.13 -8.23 1.72
N ASN A 276 -18.82 -8.36 1.63
CA ASN A 276 -17.94 -7.40 1.01
C ASN A 276 -17.27 -8.01 -0.22
N CYS A 277 -17.51 -7.42 -1.38
CA CYS A 277 -16.93 -7.83 -2.65
C CYS A 277 -16.65 -6.62 -3.53
N LEU A 278 -15.53 -6.64 -4.26
CA LEU A 278 -15.16 -5.71 -5.33
C LEU A 278 -15.44 -6.31 -6.70
#